data_92c9b0c7f8a6f4d8733009bf75ca6145
#
_entry.id   92c9b0c7f8a6f4d8733009bf75ca6145
#
_cell.length_a   1.000
_cell.length_b   1.000
_cell.length_c   1.000
_cell.angle_alpha   90.00
_cell.angle_beta   90.00
_cell.angle_gamma   90.00
#
_symmetry.space_group_name_H-M   'P 1'
#
loop_
_entity.id
_entity.type
_entity.pdbx_description
1 polymer ?
#
loop_
_entity_poly.entity_id
_entity_poly.type
_entity_poly.pdbx_seq_one_letter_code
_entity_poly.pdbx_strand_id
1 'polypeptide(L)'
;WTSMGYEAENEARRLAFADWCVDPEMMAAAQPNALFMHCLPAHRGEEVEADVIDGPQSVVWDEAENRMHVQKALMEYLLLGRVA
;
A
#
# COMPACT_ATOMS: atom_id res chain seq x y z
N TRP A 1 8.91 -6.42 1.91
CA TRP A 1 9.11 -7.88 1.89
C TRP A 1 9.55 -8.40 0.52
N THR A 2 8.63 -8.60 -0.37
CA THR A 2 8.91 -9.14 -1.70
C THR A 2 8.63 -8.09 -2.76
N SER A 3 9.39 -8.12 -3.85
CA SER A 3 9.24 -7.17 -4.96
C SER A 3 9.02 -7.92 -6.25
N MET A 4 8.22 -7.35 -7.13
CA MET A 4 8.05 -7.86 -8.48
C MET A 4 9.41 -7.87 -9.19
N GLY A 5 9.72 -8.97 -9.86
CA GLY A 5 11.00 -9.14 -10.56
C GLY A 5 12.13 -9.72 -9.71
N TYR A 6 11.91 -9.95 -8.41
CA TYR A 6 12.90 -10.50 -7.50
C TYR A 6 12.43 -11.81 -6.86
N GLU A 7 11.65 -12.60 -7.58
CA GLU A 7 11.03 -13.82 -7.08
C GLU A 7 12.05 -14.85 -6.59
N ALA A 8 13.24 -14.88 -7.17
CA ALA A 8 14.31 -15.78 -6.73
C ALA A 8 14.79 -15.50 -5.31
N GLU A 9 14.62 -14.27 -4.82
CA GLU A 9 15.02 -13.85 -3.48
C GLU A 9 13.89 -13.91 -2.46
N ASN A 10 12.66 -14.19 -2.90
CA ASN A 10 11.46 -14.10 -2.05
C ASN A 10 11.53 -15.00 -0.82
N GLU A 11 12.08 -16.21 -0.97
CA GLU A 11 12.17 -17.14 0.15
C GLU A 11 13.07 -16.59 1.27
N ALA A 12 14.22 -16.05 0.91
CA ALA A 12 15.13 -15.45 1.88
C ALA A 12 14.50 -14.22 2.53
N ARG A 13 13.79 -13.40 1.76
CA ARG A 13 13.12 -12.21 2.26
C ARG A 13 11.97 -12.56 3.20
N ARG A 14 11.19 -13.59 2.90
CA ARG A 14 10.12 -14.05 3.77
C ARG A 14 10.64 -14.47 5.14
N LEU A 15 11.77 -15.18 5.17
CA LEU A 15 12.41 -15.59 6.42
C LEU A 15 12.93 -14.38 7.19
N ALA A 16 13.55 -13.43 6.50
CA ALA A 16 14.11 -12.23 7.13
C ALA A 16 13.04 -11.31 7.71
N PHE A 17 11.88 -11.21 7.06
CA PHE A 17 10.83 -10.25 7.43
C PHE A 17 9.60 -10.91 8.09
N ALA A 18 9.70 -12.17 8.48
CA ALA A 18 8.56 -12.92 9.02
C ALA A 18 7.85 -12.22 10.19
N ASP A 19 8.59 -11.44 11.00
CA ASP A 19 8.06 -10.73 12.15
C ASP A 19 7.63 -9.29 11.83
N TRP A 20 7.75 -8.87 10.58
CA TRP A 20 7.47 -7.51 10.14
C TRP A 20 6.16 -7.48 9.35
N CYS A 21 5.07 -7.38 10.06
CA CYS A 21 3.75 -7.38 9.45
C CYS A 21 2.85 -6.36 10.14
N VAL A 22 2.12 -5.57 9.37
CA VAL A 22 1.10 -4.68 9.93
C VAL A 22 -0.13 -5.52 10.26
N ASP A 23 -0.47 -5.59 11.53
CA ASP A 23 -1.58 -6.38 12.05
C ASP A 23 -2.59 -5.49 12.79
N PRO A 24 -3.76 -6.03 13.19
CA PRO A 24 -4.76 -5.26 13.93
C PRO A 24 -4.24 -4.65 15.23
N GLU A 25 -3.33 -5.32 15.92
CA GLU A 25 -2.74 -4.82 17.15
C GLU A 25 -1.90 -3.56 16.90
N MET A 26 -1.11 -3.58 15.83
CA MET A 26 -0.32 -2.41 15.44
C MET A 26 -1.22 -1.24 15.05
N MET A 27 -2.29 -1.50 14.30
CA MET A 27 -3.26 -0.47 13.94
C MET A 27 -3.97 0.10 15.17
N ALA A 28 -4.27 -0.74 16.16
CA ALA A 28 -4.90 -0.29 17.41
C ALA A 28 -3.97 0.61 18.24
N ALA A 29 -2.66 0.47 18.10
CA ALA A 29 -1.68 1.32 18.76
C ALA A 29 -1.54 2.71 18.12
N ALA A 30 -2.01 2.87 16.90
CA ALA A 30 -2.02 4.15 16.20
C ALA A 30 -3.21 5.01 16.65
N GLN A 31 -3.28 6.26 16.17
CA GLN A 31 -4.43 7.12 16.43
C GLN A 31 -5.71 6.47 15.87
N PRO A 32 -6.89 6.72 16.52
CA PRO A 32 -8.14 6.11 16.06
C PRO A 32 -8.53 6.46 14.61
N ASN A 33 -8.05 7.60 14.10
CA ASN A 33 -8.32 8.04 12.74
C ASN A 33 -7.18 7.72 11.77
N ALA A 34 -6.20 6.92 12.18
CA ALA A 34 -5.10 6.52 11.31
C ALA A 34 -5.62 5.69 10.15
N LEU A 35 -5.10 5.95 8.96
CA LEU A 35 -5.45 5.24 7.74
C LEU A 35 -4.33 4.29 7.34
N PHE A 36 -4.70 3.14 6.80
CA PHE A 36 -3.73 2.22 6.21
C PHE A 36 -3.67 2.47 4.71
N MET A 37 -2.46 2.65 4.21
CA MET A 37 -2.17 2.83 2.79
C MET A 37 -1.09 1.85 2.35
N HIS A 38 -1.21 1.35 1.15
CA HIS A 38 -0.21 0.47 0.53
C HIS A 38 -0.40 0.49 -0.98
N CYS A 39 0.69 0.62 -1.71
CA CYS A 39 0.64 0.47 -3.16
C CYS A 39 0.31 -0.99 -3.51
N LEU A 40 -0.39 -1.17 -4.60
CA LEU A 40 -0.74 -2.51 -5.06
C LEU A 40 0.25 -2.98 -6.14
N PRO A 41 0.57 -4.27 -6.21
CA PRO A 41 0.00 -5.35 -5.42
C PRO A 41 0.49 -5.40 -3.99
N ALA A 42 -0.33 -5.94 -3.08
CA ALA A 42 0.01 -6.20 -1.69
C ALA A 42 -0.16 -7.70 -1.40
N HIS A 43 0.56 -8.20 -0.40
CA HIS A 43 0.57 -9.61 -0.07
C HIS A 43 -0.01 -9.83 1.33
N ARG A 44 -1.29 -10.22 1.39
CA ARG A 44 -1.95 -10.54 2.66
C ARG A 44 -1.23 -11.67 3.36
N GLY A 45 -0.97 -11.49 4.66
CA GLY A 45 -0.24 -12.47 5.46
C GLY A 45 1.27 -12.31 5.42
N GLU A 46 1.78 -11.38 4.63
CA GLU A 46 3.20 -11.02 4.60
C GLU A 46 3.42 -9.66 5.23
N GLU A 47 3.48 -8.57 4.46
CA GLU A 47 3.70 -7.22 5.00
C GLU A 47 2.48 -6.66 5.72
N VAL A 48 1.30 -7.22 5.51
CA VAL A 48 0.05 -6.76 6.11
C VAL A 48 -0.93 -7.93 6.26
N GLU A 49 -1.66 -7.95 7.37
CA GLU A 49 -2.71 -8.93 7.58
C GLU A 49 -3.97 -8.55 6.79
N ALA A 50 -4.74 -9.57 6.37
CA ALA A 50 -5.98 -9.36 5.63
C ALA A 50 -6.96 -8.45 6.38
N ASP A 51 -7.07 -8.61 7.70
CA ASP A 51 -7.97 -7.82 8.54
C ASP A 51 -7.63 -6.33 8.52
N VAL A 52 -6.39 -5.96 8.22
CA VAL A 52 -5.97 -4.57 8.10
C VAL A 52 -6.25 -4.03 6.70
N ILE A 53 -5.75 -4.71 5.67
CA ILE A 53 -5.88 -4.22 4.30
C ILE A 53 -7.34 -4.20 3.82
N ASP A 54 -8.15 -5.13 4.31
CA ASP A 54 -9.58 -5.20 3.98
C ASP A 54 -10.46 -4.56 5.06
N GLY A 55 -9.84 -3.97 6.08
CA GLY A 55 -10.54 -3.39 7.23
C GLY A 55 -10.99 -1.96 7.04
N PRO A 56 -11.67 -1.40 8.06
CA PRO A 56 -12.30 -0.07 7.96
C PRO A 56 -11.30 1.09 7.87
N GLN A 57 -10.06 0.90 8.29
CA GLN A 57 -9.02 1.93 8.24
C GLN A 57 -8.25 1.92 6.92
N SER A 58 -8.46 0.90 6.07
CA SER A 58 -7.77 0.78 4.79
C SER A 58 -8.41 1.66 3.73
N VAL A 59 -7.58 2.43 3.04
CA VAL A 59 -7.98 3.26 1.89
C VAL A 59 -7.18 2.90 0.63
N VAL A 60 -6.74 1.64 0.56
CA VAL A 60 -5.88 1.21 -0.55
C VAL A 60 -6.56 1.30 -1.91
N TRP A 61 -7.87 1.10 -1.98
CA TRP A 61 -8.62 1.19 -3.22
C TRP A 61 -8.76 2.64 -3.69
N ASP A 62 -9.07 3.56 -2.76
CA ASP A 62 -9.11 4.99 -3.07
C ASP A 62 -7.73 5.51 -3.47
N GLU A 63 -6.69 5.03 -2.80
CA GLU A 63 -5.30 5.35 -3.13
C GLU A 63 -4.96 4.90 -4.55
N ALA A 64 -5.32 3.68 -4.92
CA ALA A 64 -5.07 3.13 -6.25
C ALA A 64 -5.79 3.94 -7.34
N GLU A 65 -7.04 4.33 -7.10
CA GLU A 65 -7.80 5.18 -8.02
C GLU A 65 -7.19 6.57 -8.14
N ASN A 66 -6.84 7.19 -7.02
CA ASN A 66 -6.29 8.54 -7.00
C ASN A 66 -4.91 8.65 -7.64
N ARG A 67 -4.17 7.57 -7.67
CA ARG A 67 -2.91 7.52 -8.41
C ARG A 67 -3.13 7.87 -9.88
N MET A 68 -4.18 7.33 -10.50
CA MET A 68 -4.55 7.66 -11.88
C MET A 68 -4.94 9.15 -12.00
N HIS A 69 -5.79 9.63 -11.11
CA HIS A 69 -6.27 11.02 -11.16
C HIS A 69 -5.14 12.03 -10.99
N VAL A 70 -4.25 11.79 -10.03
CA VAL A 70 -3.10 12.68 -9.79
C VAL A 70 -2.14 12.67 -10.98
N GLN A 71 -1.85 11.53 -11.55
CA GLN A 71 -0.97 11.41 -12.71
C GLN A 71 -1.58 12.09 -13.93
N LYS A 72 -2.89 11.96 -14.14
CA LYS A 72 -3.60 12.64 -15.22
C LYS A 72 -3.51 14.16 -15.05
N ALA A 73 -3.78 14.67 -13.85
CA ALA A 73 -3.70 16.10 -13.56
C ALA A 73 -2.29 16.64 -13.75
N LEU A 74 -1.28 15.89 -13.34
CA LEU A 74 0.12 16.26 -13.53
C LEU A 74 0.47 16.35 -15.01
N MET A 75 0.04 15.39 -15.81
CA MET A 75 0.27 15.41 -17.25
C MET A 75 -0.39 16.63 -17.90
N GLU A 76 -1.62 16.93 -17.53
CA GLU A 76 -2.31 18.13 -18.03
C GLU A 76 -1.53 19.40 -17.67
N TYR A 77 -1.09 19.51 -16.42
CA TYR A 77 -0.31 20.66 -15.97
C TYR A 77 0.99 20.82 -16.75
N LEU A 78 1.73 19.73 -16.93
CA LEU A 78 3.01 19.78 -17.64
C LEU A 78 2.88 20.11 -19.13
N LEU A 79 1.79 19.64 -19.76
CA LEU A 79 1.55 19.86 -21.19
C LEU A 79 0.85 21.18 -21.48
N LEU A 80 -0.06 21.61 -20.63
CA LEU A 80 -0.94 22.76 -20.88
C LEU A 80 -0.65 23.94 -19.96
N GLY A 81 0.16 23.76 -18.92
CA GLY A 81 0.41 24.78 -17.91
C GLY A 81 -0.76 25.01 -16.94
N ARG A 82 -1.79 24.14 -16.99
CA ARG A 82 -2.99 24.25 -16.16
C ARG A 82 -3.69 22.92 -16.06
N VAL A 83 -4.55 22.77 -15.07
CA VAL A 83 -5.48 21.65 -14.94
C VAL A 83 -6.84 22.11 -15.44
N ALA A 84 -7.43 21.34 -16.35
CA ALA A 84 -8.73 21.65 -16.93
C ALA A 84 -9.88 21.33 -15.96
#